data_9c45f27236dd275bf8752ccfab49deaf
#
_entry.id   9c45f27236dd275bf8752ccfab49deaf
#
_cell.length_a   1.000
_cell.length_b   1.000
_cell.length_c   1.000
_cell.angle_alpha   90.00
_cell.angle_beta   90.00
_cell.angle_gamma   90.00
#
_symmetry.space_group_name_H-M   'P 1'
#
loop_
_entity.id
_entity.type
_entity.pdbx_description
1 polymer ?
#
loop_
_entity_poly.entity_id
_entity_poly.type
_entity_poly.pdbx_seq_one_letter_code
_entity_poly.pdbx_strand_id
1 'polypeptide(L)'
;VERSRGLGDVYKRQDVDIMKMPHFWDDRVNWYGPAGIGTARGIAGFRNWHQIPFINAMPDRGKYVDEITYHFFGDKDYAAVTGWPNMIQTITNDGWMGIAPTGKRITMKSLDFWRIERGKIRENWVMVDLLDVYNQLNIDVFARMNEFNKARIKGRLSFPIGEY
;
A
#
# COMPACT_ATOMS: atom_id res chain seq x y z
N VAL A 1 -22.95 8.50 4.83
CA VAL A 1 -22.44 9.49 3.85
C VAL A 1 -21.46 10.48 4.50
N GLU A 2 -21.72 11.02 5.67
CA GLU A 2 -20.76 11.93 6.35
C GLU A 2 -19.48 11.22 6.81
N ARG A 3 -19.58 9.98 7.28
CA ARG A 3 -18.40 9.18 7.69
C ARG A 3 -17.47 8.84 6.51
N SER A 4 -18.03 8.61 5.32
CA SER A 4 -17.22 8.34 4.13
C SER A 4 -16.54 9.60 3.57
N ARG A 5 -17.13 10.80 3.77
CA ARG A 5 -16.47 12.08 3.39
C ARG A 5 -15.23 12.36 4.22
N GLY A 6 -15.26 12.08 5.54
CA GLY A 6 -14.08 12.21 6.40
C GLY A 6 -12.92 11.29 6.00
N LEU A 7 -13.20 10.07 5.56
CA LEU A 7 -12.20 9.14 5.02
C LEU A 7 -11.59 9.64 3.71
N GLY A 8 -12.39 10.24 2.83
CA GLY A 8 -11.91 10.85 1.58
C GLY A 8 -10.91 12.00 1.82
N ASP A 9 -11.14 12.81 2.84
CA ASP A 9 -10.22 13.91 3.19
C ASP A 9 -8.91 13.41 3.80
N VAL A 10 -8.94 12.29 4.54
CA VAL A 10 -7.72 11.62 5.04
C VAL A 10 -6.85 11.10 3.89
N TYR A 11 -7.47 10.58 2.84
CA TYR A 11 -6.75 10.04 1.67
C TYR A 11 -6.06 11.12 0.82
N LYS A 12 -6.58 12.34 0.84
CA LYS A 12 -6.06 13.48 0.05
C LYS A 12 -4.88 14.19 0.69
N ARG A 13 -4.53 13.89 1.96
CA ARG A 13 -3.52 14.64 2.70
C ARG A 13 -2.19 13.90 2.72
N GLN A 14 -1.13 14.59 2.32
CA GLN A 14 0.22 14.04 2.17
C GLN A 14 1.05 14.00 3.45
N ASP A 15 0.76 14.89 4.40
CA ASP A 15 1.51 14.96 5.65
C ASP A 15 1.00 13.94 6.65
N VAL A 16 1.91 13.14 7.19
CA VAL A 16 1.63 12.11 8.18
C VAL A 16 0.89 12.68 9.41
N ASP A 17 1.20 13.91 9.80
CA ASP A 17 0.60 14.56 10.96
C ASP A 17 -0.74 15.22 10.64
N ILE A 18 -0.95 15.65 9.40
CA ILE A 18 -2.22 16.20 8.90
C ILE A 18 -3.33 15.14 8.89
N MET A 19 -3.00 13.87 8.73
CA MET A 19 -3.97 12.77 8.71
C MET A 19 -4.71 12.60 10.04
N LYS A 20 -4.23 13.18 11.14
CA LYS A 20 -4.84 13.10 12.47
C LYS A 20 -5.27 11.67 12.84
N MET A 21 -4.42 10.69 12.52
CA MET A 21 -4.74 9.27 12.69
C MET A 21 -5.30 8.93 14.08
N PRO A 22 -4.74 9.43 15.19
CA PRO A 22 -5.28 9.12 16.53
C PRO A 22 -6.74 9.55 16.74
N HIS A 23 -7.24 10.47 15.92
CA HIS A 23 -8.64 10.88 15.99
C HIS A 23 -9.59 9.86 15.33
N PHE A 24 -9.16 9.26 14.23
CA PHE A 24 -10.00 8.38 13.41
C PHE A 24 -9.67 6.88 13.56
N TRP A 25 -8.45 6.55 13.98
CA TRP A 25 -7.95 5.19 14.08
C TRP A 25 -7.82 4.75 15.53
N ASP A 26 -8.13 3.49 15.81
CA ASP A 26 -7.87 2.89 17.12
C ASP A 26 -6.36 2.69 17.31
N ASP A 27 -5.85 2.92 18.51
CA ASP A 27 -4.42 2.76 18.80
C ASP A 27 -3.92 1.33 18.54
N ARG A 28 -4.81 0.34 18.61
CA ARG A 28 -4.55 -1.08 18.37
C ARG A 28 -5.04 -1.52 16.99
N VAL A 29 -5.11 -0.61 16.03
CA VAL A 29 -5.53 -0.93 14.67
C VAL A 29 -4.66 -2.04 14.08
N ASN A 30 -5.27 -2.94 13.32
CA ASN A 30 -4.57 -3.89 12.48
C ASN A 30 -4.70 -3.45 11.02
N TRP A 31 -3.57 -3.30 10.37
CA TRP A 31 -3.49 -2.99 8.96
C TRP A 31 -2.96 -4.20 8.19
N TYR A 32 -3.70 -4.64 7.20
CA TYR A 32 -3.39 -5.80 6.38
C TYR A 32 -3.09 -5.32 4.96
N GLY A 33 -1.82 -5.12 4.66
CA GLY A 33 -1.35 -4.67 3.37
C GLY A 33 -1.19 -5.79 2.35
N PRO A 34 -0.95 -5.43 1.08
CA PRO A 34 -0.70 -6.38 0.01
C PRO A 34 0.52 -7.26 0.27
N ALA A 35 0.60 -8.39 -0.42
CA ALA A 35 1.80 -9.23 -0.44
C ALA A 35 3.02 -8.39 -0.86
N GLY A 36 4.12 -8.55 -0.13
CA GLY A 36 5.35 -7.77 -0.29
C GLY A 36 5.42 -6.52 0.60
N ILE A 37 4.29 -5.93 1.01
CA ILE A 37 4.24 -4.85 2.01
C ILE A 37 4.05 -5.44 3.41
N GLY A 38 3.11 -6.38 3.56
CA GLY A 38 2.88 -7.09 4.81
C GLY A 38 1.82 -6.44 5.69
N THR A 39 1.87 -6.72 6.99
CA THR A 39 0.91 -6.27 7.99
C THR A 39 1.58 -5.37 9.03
N ALA A 40 0.78 -4.48 9.63
CA ALA A 40 1.23 -3.63 10.73
C ALA A 40 0.20 -3.60 11.86
N ARG A 41 0.68 -3.43 13.09
CA ARG A 41 -0.15 -3.28 14.28
C ARG A 41 0.04 -1.91 14.88
N GLY A 42 -1.08 -1.31 15.28
CA GLY A 42 -1.12 0.02 15.87
C GLY A 42 -0.73 1.12 14.90
N ILE A 43 -1.03 2.35 15.28
CA ILE A 43 -0.73 3.54 14.48
C ILE A 43 0.77 3.67 14.23
N ALA A 44 1.60 3.46 15.25
CA ALA A 44 3.06 3.55 15.11
C ALA A 44 3.62 2.50 14.14
N GLY A 45 3.13 1.26 14.21
CA GLY A 45 3.52 0.21 13.28
C GLY A 45 3.14 0.54 11.85
N PHE A 46 1.89 0.96 11.62
CA PHE A 46 1.44 1.40 10.29
C PHE A 46 2.28 2.56 9.74
N ARG A 47 2.54 3.59 10.56
CA ARG A 47 3.33 4.76 10.15
C ARG A 47 4.75 4.37 9.77
N ASN A 48 5.44 3.62 10.61
CA ASN A 48 6.85 3.33 10.44
C ASN A 48 7.14 2.33 9.31
N TRP A 49 6.29 1.32 9.15
CA TRP A 49 6.53 0.23 8.21
C TRP A 49 5.87 0.40 6.85
N HIS A 50 4.84 1.25 6.77
CA HIS A 50 4.15 1.48 5.50
C HIS A 50 4.04 2.96 5.13
N GLN A 51 3.40 3.79 5.95
CA GLN A 51 3.00 5.13 5.55
C GLN A 51 4.19 6.04 5.25
N ILE A 52 5.17 6.11 6.14
CA ILE A 52 6.36 6.96 5.98
C ILE A 52 7.19 6.52 4.78
N PRO A 53 7.58 5.24 4.63
CA PRO A 53 8.29 4.78 3.44
C PRO A 53 7.54 5.03 2.14
N PHE A 54 6.22 4.85 2.14
CA PHE A 54 5.38 5.08 0.97
C PHE A 54 5.34 6.54 0.55
N ILE A 55 5.13 7.45 1.51
CA ILE A 55 5.09 8.91 1.25
C ILE A 55 6.48 9.43 0.84
N ASN A 56 7.55 8.94 1.47
CA ASN A 56 8.91 9.31 1.10
C ASN A 56 9.25 8.88 -0.32
N ALA A 57 8.83 7.69 -0.72
CA ALA A 57 9.05 7.19 -2.08
C ALA A 57 8.24 7.96 -3.13
N MET A 58 7.06 8.44 -2.75
CA MET A 58 6.09 9.06 -3.66
C MET A 58 5.53 10.36 -3.05
N PRO A 59 6.35 11.41 -2.94
CA PRO A 59 6.00 12.65 -2.22
C PRO A 59 4.93 13.49 -2.94
N ASP A 60 4.70 13.26 -4.22
CA ASP A 60 3.67 13.92 -5.02
C ASP A 60 2.30 13.22 -4.96
N ARG A 61 2.17 12.19 -4.12
CA ARG A 61 0.88 11.56 -3.85
C ARG A 61 -0.14 12.60 -3.40
N GLY A 62 -1.31 12.63 -4.04
CA GLY A 62 -2.35 13.61 -3.80
C GLY A 62 -2.28 14.86 -4.68
N LYS A 63 -1.18 15.09 -5.40
CA LYS A 63 -1.08 16.22 -6.35
C LYS A 63 -2.08 16.09 -7.51
N TYR A 64 -2.43 14.87 -7.87
CA TYR A 64 -3.24 14.55 -9.05
C TYR A 64 -4.65 14.07 -8.67
N VAL A 65 -5.18 14.51 -7.54
CA VAL A 65 -6.50 14.05 -7.05
C VAL A 65 -7.65 14.39 -7.98
N ASP A 66 -7.52 15.45 -8.75
CA ASP A 66 -8.54 15.89 -9.71
C ASP A 66 -8.53 15.05 -11.00
N GLU A 67 -7.49 14.23 -11.20
CA GLU A 67 -7.36 13.32 -12.36
C GLU A 67 -7.88 11.89 -12.06
N ILE A 68 -8.35 11.63 -10.84
CA ILE A 68 -8.77 10.31 -10.39
C ILE A 68 -10.20 10.31 -9.86
N THR A 69 -10.84 9.14 -9.92
CA THR A 69 -12.19 8.94 -9.40
C THR A 69 -12.16 7.94 -8.27
N TYR A 70 -12.74 8.34 -7.14
CA TYR A 70 -12.95 7.46 -5.99
C TYR A 70 -14.39 6.97 -5.95
N HIS A 71 -14.55 5.67 -5.72
CA HIS A 71 -15.83 5.05 -5.45
C HIS A 71 -15.86 4.63 -3.98
N PHE A 72 -16.67 5.33 -3.18
CA PHE A 72 -16.88 5.01 -1.78
C PHE A 72 -18.18 4.26 -1.58
N PHE A 73 -18.14 3.23 -0.77
CA PHE A 73 -19.34 2.50 -0.36
C PHE A 73 -19.21 2.04 1.08
N GLY A 74 -20.32 1.70 1.70
CA GLY A 74 -20.32 1.25 3.09
C GLY A 74 -21.59 0.49 3.42
N ASP A 75 -21.44 -0.44 4.34
CA ASP A 75 -22.54 -1.19 4.94
C ASP A 75 -22.23 -1.41 6.42
N LYS A 76 -23.17 -0.99 7.30
CA LYS A 76 -23.04 -1.09 8.75
C LYS A 76 -21.73 -0.52 9.27
N ASP A 77 -20.90 -1.38 9.85
CA ASP A 77 -19.60 -1.01 10.43
C ASP A 77 -18.44 -1.10 9.43
N TYR A 78 -18.73 -1.33 8.15
CA TYR A 78 -17.73 -1.41 7.11
C TYR A 78 -17.82 -0.24 6.14
N ALA A 79 -16.67 0.27 5.74
CA ALA A 79 -16.54 1.22 4.65
C ALA A 79 -15.47 0.72 3.68
N ALA A 80 -15.57 1.11 2.43
CA ALA A 80 -14.57 0.79 1.44
C ALA A 80 -14.39 1.90 0.41
N VAL A 81 -13.21 1.92 -0.22
CA VAL A 81 -12.91 2.80 -1.34
C VAL A 81 -12.15 2.04 -2.42
N THR A 82 -12.46 2.33 -3.65
CA THR A 82 -11.69 1.86 -4.82
C THR A 82 -11.63 2.92 -5.89
N GLY A 83 -10.79 2.70 -6.89
CA GLY A 83 -10.69 3.51 -8.10
C GLY A 83 -9.67 2.90 -9.06
N TRP A 84 -9.89 3.12 -10.37
CA TRP A 84 -9.08 2.52 -11.42
C TRP A 84 -8.69 3.54 -12.48
N PRO A 85 -7.64 4.35 -12.18
CA PRO A 85 -6.82 4.40 -10.95
C PRO A 85 -7.48 5.22 -9.84
N ASN A 86 -7.01 5.02 -8.61
CA ASN A 86 -7.33 5.89 -7.48
C ASN A 86 -6.09 6.55 -6.86
N MET A 87 -4.92 6.31 -7.42
CA MET A 87 -3.68 7.03 -7.08
C MET A 87 -2.87 7.29 -8.34
N ILE A 88 -2.28 8.48 -8.42
CA ILE A 88 -1.29 8.88 -9.43
C ILE A 88 -0.13 9.51 -8.69
N GLN A 89 1.09 9.03 -8.94
CA GLN A 89 2.27 9.46 -8.20
C GLN A 89 3.58 9.09 -8.93
N THR A 90 4.69 9.64 -8.49
CA THR A 90 6.01 9.43 -9.09
C THR A 90 6.93 8.73 -8.10
N ILE A 91 7.59 7.65 -8.51
CA ILE A 91 8.57 6.96 -7.67
C ILE A 91 9.89 7.72 -7.70
N THR A 92 10.27 8.30 -6.55
CA THR A 92 11.44 9.15 -6.35
C THR A 92 12.22 8.75 -5.09
N ASN A 93 13.14 9.58 -4.67
CA ASN A 93 13.95 9.43 -3.45
C ASN A 93 14.59 8.03 -3.34
N ASP A 94 14.28 7.29 -2.30
CA ASP A 94 14.87 5.97 -2.03
C ASP A 94 14.23 4.82 -2.83
N GLY A 95 13.25 5.13 -3.67
CA GLY A 95 12.46 4.13 -4.38
C GLY A 95 11.43 3.45 -3.45
N TRP A 96 10.81 2.38 -3.93
CA TRP A 96 9.75 1.68 -3.20
C TRP A 96 9.75 0.19 -3.47
N MET A 97 9.65 -0.61 -2.41
CA MET A 97 9.58 -2.09 -2.49
C MET A 97 10.70 -2.73 -3.33
N GLY A 98 11.93 -2.24 -3.19
CA GLY A 98 13.05 -2.71 -4.00
C GLY A 98 13.07 -2.20 -5.44
N ILE A 99 12.13 -1.34 -5.82
CA ILE A 99 12.14 -0.62 -7.08
C ILE A 99 12.98 0.65 -6.89
N ALA A 100 14.05 0.79 -7.68
CA ALA A 100 14.87 2.00 -7.68
C ALA A 100 14.03 3.24 -8.07
N PRO A 101 14.43 4.46 -7.65
CA PRO A 101 13.74 5.68 -8.05
C PRO A 101 13.83 5.86 -9.57
N THR A 102 12.70 5.77 -10.23
CA THR A 102 12.63 5.85 -11.71
C THR A 102 12.35 7.25 -12.21
N GLY A 103 11.84 8.13 -11.35
CA GLY A 103 11.29 9.42 -11.77
C GLY A 103 10.04 9.29 -12.66
N LYS A 104 9.53 8.08 -12.83
CA LYS A 104 8.38 7.80 -13.69
C LYS A 104 7.08 7.98 -12.92
N ARG A 105 6.15 8.72 -13.52
CA ARG A 105 4.77 8.82 -13.04
C ARG A 105 4.06 7.51 -13.32
N ILE A 106 3.41 6.97 -12.31
CA ILE A 106 2.64 5.73 -12.36
C ILE A 106 1.22 5.95 -11.84
N THR A 107 0.33 5.06 -12.22
CA THR A 107 -1.01 4.94 -11.65
C THR A 107 -1.08 3.70 -10.76
N MET A 108 -1.89 3.76 -9.72
CA MET A 108 -2.21 2.59 -8.89
C MET A 108 -3.71 2.39 -8.82
N LYS A 109 -4.10 1.13 -8.83
CA LYS A 109 -5.45 0.65 -8.60
C LYS A 109 -5.46 -0.02 -7.24
N SER A 110 -6.31 0.44 -6.33
CA SER A 110 -6.43 -0.16 -5.00
C SER A 110 -7.86 -0.36 -4.58
N LEU A 111 -8.04 -1.22 -3.62
CA LEU A 111 -9.28 -1.43 -2.90
C LEU A 111 -8.94 -1.51 -1.42
N ASP A 112 -9.52 -0.61 -0.65
CA ASP A 112 -9.38 -0.55 0.80
C ASP A 112 -10.71 -0.86 1.45
N PHE A 113 -10.70 -1.73 2.47
CA PHE A 113 -11.81 -1.96 3.39
C PHE A 113 -11.41 -1.52 4.80
N TRP A 114 -12.32 -0.88 5.49
CA TRP A 114 -12.18 -0.54 6.90
C TRP A 114 -13.33 -1.14 7.71
N ARG A 115 -13.00 -1.73 8.84
CA ARG A 115 -13.97 -2.05 9.88
C ARG A 115 -13.89 -0.99 10.98
N ILE A 116 -15.05 -0.45 11.32
CA ILE A 116 -15.20 0.62 12.31
C ILE A 116 -15.78 0.01 13.58
N GLU A 117 -15.18 0.32 14.71
CA GLU A 117 -15.63 -0.09 16.02
C GLU A 117 -15.59 1.11 16.95
N ARG A 118 -16.71 1.42 17.60
CA ARG A 118 -16.85 2.58 18.51
C ARG A 118 -16.40 3.90 17.87
N GLY A 119 -16.71 4.09 16.60
CA GLY A 119 -16.40 5.30 15.85
C GLY A 119 -14.96 5.43 15.37
N LYS A 120 -14.11 4.40 15.55
CA LYS A 120 -12.72 4.37 15.09
C LYS A 120 -12.46 3.20 14.15
N ILE A 121 -11.52 3.38 13.23
CA ILE A 121 -11.02 2.32 12.35
C ILE A 121 -10.23 1.33 13.19
N ARG A 122 -10.70 0.10 13.24
CA ARG A 122 -10.10 -1.00 14.01
C ARG A 122 -9.29 -1.94 13.14
N GLU A 123 -9.70 -2.12 11.90
CA GLU A 123 -9.03 -2.95 10.89
C GLU A 123 -9.10 -2.28 9.53
N ASN A 124 -8.03 -2.44 8.75
CA ASN A 124 -7.96 -1.99 7.37
C ASN A 124 -7.31 -3.08 6.52
N TRP A 125 -8.00 -3.54 5.50
CA TRP A 125 -7.51 -4.47 4.49
C TRP A 125 -7.26 -3.71 3.19
N VAL A 126 -6.07 -3.88 2.62
CA VAL A 126 -5.65 -3.15 1.42
C VAL A 126 -5.20 -4.11 0.34
N MET A 127 -5.76 -3.94 -0.84
CA MET A 127 -5.32 -4.59 -2.07
C MET A 127 -4.81 -3.52 -3.03
N VAL A 128 -3.68 -3.78 -3.66
CA VAL A 128 -3.10 -2.93 -4.72
C VAL A 128 -2.70 -3.81 -5.89
N ASP A 129 -3.01 -3.39 -7.10
CA ASP A 129 -2.56 -4.05 -8.32
C ASP A 129 -1.07 -3.76 -8.55
N LEU A 130 -0.21 -4.50 -7.81
CA LEU A 130 1.24 -4.36 -7.92
C LEU A 130 1.79 -4.87 -9.25
N LEU A 131 1.12 -5.84 -9.89
CA LEU A 131 1.54 -6.35 -11.20
C LEU A 131 1.41 -5.26 -12.26
N ASP A 132 0.34 -4.48 -12.22
CA ASP A 132 0.17 -3.33 -13.10
C ASP A 132 1.26 -2.26 -12.85
N VAL A 133 1.60 -1.98 -11.60
CA VAL A 133 2.71 -1.06 -11.26
C VAL A 133 4.03 -1.54 -11.84
N TYR A 134 4.39 -2.81 -11.67
CA TYR A 134 5.60 -3.37 -12.25
C TYR A 134 5.60 -3.29 -13.79
N ASN A 135 4.47 -3.58 -14.41
CA ASN A 135 4.31 -3.49 -15.86
C ASN A 135 4.52 -2.06 -16.39
N GLN A 136 3.96 -1.05 -15.73
CA GLN A 136 4.17 0.36 -16.07
C GLN A 136 5.66 0.76 -16.00
N LEU A 137 6.43 0.11 -15.12
CA LEU A 137 7.86 0.34 -14.93
C LEU A 137 8.75 -0.51 -15.85
N ASN A 138 8.16 -1.33 -16.73
CA ASN A 138 8.86 -2.31 -17.58
C ASN A 138 9.64 -3.35 -16.77
N ILE A 139 9.10 -3.77 -15.62
CA ILE A 139 9.68 -4.80 -14.77
C ILE A 139 8.93 -6.10 -14.99
N ASP A 140 9.57 -7.09 -15.60
CA ASP A 140 9.04 -8.45 -15.70
C ASP A 140 9.27 -9.18 -14.37
N VAL A 141 8.26 -9.10 -13.50
CA VAL A 141 8.31 -9.71 -12.16
C VAL A 141 8.33 -11.23 -12.23
N PHE A 142 7.73 -11.84 -13.25
CA PHE A 142 7.72 -13.29 -13.42
C PHE A 142 9.07 -13.82 -13.92
N ALA A 143 9.73 -13.12 -14.83
CA ALA A 143 11.09 -13.45 -15.21
C ALA A 143 12.04 -13.38 -14.01
N ARG A 144 11.97 -12.32 -13.22
CA ARG A 144 12.75 -12.19 -11.97
C ARG A 144 12.47 -13.31 -10.98
N MET A 145 11.20 -13.66 -10.77
CA MET A 145 10.82 -14.78 -9.91
C MET A 145 11.44 -16.10 -10.41
N ASN A 146 11.44 -16.34 -11.71
CA ASN A 146 12.04 -17.52 -12.31
C ASN A 146 13.57 -17.56 -12.11
N GLU A 147 14.25 -16.42 -12.21
CA GLU A 147 15.68 -16.32 -11.92
C GLU A 147 16.00 -16.63 -10.45
N PHE A 148 15.23 -16.08 -9.53
CA PHE A 148 15.36 -16.41 -8.11
C PHE A 148 15.14 -17.89 -7.83
N ASN A 149 14.15 -18.51 -8.46
CA ASN A 149 13.88 -19.94 -8.30
C ASN A 149 15.03 -20.80 -8.85
N LYS A 150 15.60 -20.43 -10.00
CA LYS A 150 16.81 -21.12 -10.54
C LYS A 150 17.99 -21.01 -9.58
N ALA A 151 18.24 -19.84 -9.03
CA ALA A 151 19.32 -19.62 -8.06
C ALA A 151 19.11 -20.46 -6.79
N ARG A 152 17.87 -20.56 -6.28
CA ARG A 152 17.54 -21.41 -5.12
C ARG A 152 17.76 -22.90 -5.39
N ILE A 153 17.42 -23.37 -6.58
CA ILE A 153 17.65 -24.77 -6.98
C ILE A 153 19.15 -25.05 -7.05
N LYS A 154 19.94 -24.18 -7.69
CA LYS A 154 21.41 -24.31 -7.76
C LYS A 154 22.04 -24.26 -6.36
N GLY A 155 21.57 -23.35 -5.47
CA GLY A 155 22.07 -23.28 -4.10
C GLY A 155 21.77 -24.53 -3.27
N ARG A 156 20.62 -25.18 -3.49
CA ARG A 156 20.28 -26.47 -2.84
C ARG A 156 21.15 -27.63 -3.30
N LEU A 157 21.57 -27.61 -4.55
CA LEU A 157 22.47 -28.63 -5.10
C LEU A 157 23.94 -28.48 -4.65
N SER A 158 24.30 -27.29 -4.15
CA SER A 158 25.64 -26.99 -3.65
C SER A 158 25.85 -27.27 -2.15
N PHE A 159 24.78 -27.52 -1.40
CA PHE A 159 24.87 -27.95 -0.01
C PHE A 159 24.66 -29.47 0.08
N PRO A 160 25.62 -30.23 0.63
CA PRO A 160 25.36 -31.64 0.90
C PRO A 160 24.19 -31.73 1.87
N ILE A 161 23.12 -32.41 1.44
CA ILE A 161 22.02 -32.76 2.31
C ILE A 161 22.59 -33.71 3.32
N GLY A 162 22.83 -33.24 4.56
CA GLY A 162 23.20 -34.11 5.66
C GLY A 162 22.08 -35.11 5.84
N GLU A 163 22.41 -36.38 5.70
CA GLU A 163 21.54 -37.48 6.10
C GLU A 163 21.24 -37.34 7.59
N TYR A 164 19.95 -37.16 7.93
CA TYR A 164 19.45 -37.31 9.29
C TYR A 164 18.67 -38.61 9.39
#